data_2cc36b245ea76e89216a5a9bf49518e8
#
_entry.id   2cc36b245ea76e89216a5a9bf49518e8
#
_cell.length_a   1.000
_cell.length_b   1.000
_cell.length_c   1.000
_cell.angle_alpha   90.00
_cell.angle_beta   90.00
_cell.angle_gamma   90.00
#
_symmetry.space_group_name_H-M   'P 1'
#
loop_
_entity.id
_entity.type
_entity.pdbx_description
1 polymer ?
#
loop_
_entity_poly.entity_id
_entity_poly.type
_entity_poly.pdbx_seq_one_letter_code
_entity_poly.pdbx_strand_id
1 'polypeptide(L)' 'SLARYPQEALPITNYSAASELAPAVARAFNKRKTLRENARSWLLKYPEHALTGLLPAALGKAGEAQDNARAALRMLT' A
#
# COMPACT_ATOMS: atom_id res chain seq x y z
N SER A 1 24.11 10.00 2.73
CA SER A 1 23.42 10.33 2.73
C SER A 1 23.22 10.41 2.40
N LEU A 2 23.48 10.10 2.52
CA LEU A 2 22.78 10.37 2.26
C LEU A 2 22.64 10.83 2.19
N ALA A 3 23.29 10.63 2.59
CA ALA A 3 22.63 11.27 2.58
C ALA A 3 22.52 11.68 2.13
N ARG A 4 22.95 11.47 2.34
CA ARG A 4 22.33 12.07 1.83
C ARG A 4 21.93 12.11 0.92
N TYR A 5 21.84 11.88 0.34
CA TYR A 5 20.93 12.00 -0.47
C TYR A 5 20.50 11.99 -1.07
N PRO A 6 20.68 11.79 -0.84
CA PRO A 6 19.92 11.77 -1.24
C PRO A 6 19.52 11.85 -2.07
N GLN A 7 19.26 11.77 -1.95
CA GLN A 7 18.56 12.04 -2.54
C GLN A 7 18.55 11.87 -3.79
N GLU A 8 19.10 11.77 -4.01
CA GLU A 8 18.94 11.50 -5.16
C GLU A 8 18.42 10.26 -5.40
N ALA A 9 18.46 9.68 -4.67
CA ALA A 9 17.85 8.43 -4.58
C ALA A 9 16.35 8.56 -4.58
N LEU A 10 15.85 9.30 -5.48
CA LEU A 10 14.44 9.57 -5.52
C LEU A 10 13.58 8.33 -5.69
N PRO A 11 13.96 7.36 -6.54
CA PRO A 11 13.16 6.14 -6.67
C PRO A 11 13.05 5.42 -5.35
N ILE A 12 14.12 5.41 -4.60
CA ILE A 12 14.11 4.78 -3.29
C ILE A 12 13.14 5.50 -2.37
N THR A 13 13.14 6.82 -2.47
CA THR A 13 12.22 7.61 -1.67
C THR A 13 10.78 7.25 -1.98
N ASN A 14 10.47 7.02 -3.25
CA ASN A 14 9.12 6.69 -3.65
C ASN A 14 8.70 5.31 -3.16
N TYR A 15 9.64 4.45 -2.93
CA TYR A 15 9.35 3.14 -2.37
C TYR A 15 9.52 3.17 -0.87
N SER A 16 9.15 4.23 -0.25
CA SER A 16 9.44 4.52 1.13
C SER A 16 8.46 3.86 2.09
N ALA A 17 8.48 4.36 3.32
CA ALA A 17 7.58 3.89 4.35
C ALA A 17 6.11 3.96 3.94
N ALA A 18 5.77 4.89 3.06
CA ALA A 18 4.39 5.00 2.62
C ALA A 18 3.94 3.74 1.89
N SER A 19 4.80 3.19 1.01
CA SER A 19 4.47 1.95 0.33
C SER A 19 4.41 0.79 1.30
N GLU A 20 5.27 0.80 2.31
CA GLU A 20 5.30 -0.27 3.29
C GLU A 20 4.07 -0.29 4.18
N LEU A 21 3.34 0.82 4.26
CA LEU A 21 2.10 0.87 5.02
C LEU A 21 0.95 0.21 4.25
N ALA A 22 1.09 0.04 2.95
CA ALA A 22 -0.02 -0.42 2.14
C ALA A 22 -0.63 -1.74 2.59
N PRO A 23 0.15 -2.76 2.95
CA PRO A 23 -0.47 -4.00 3.40
C PRO A 23 -1.35 -3.82 4.64
N ALA A 24 -0.89 -3.02 5.60
CA ALA A 24 -1.68 -2.76 6.80
C ALA A 24 -2.94 -1.97 6.47
N VAL A 25 -2.82 -1.01 5.55
CA VAL A 25 -3.98 -0.23 5.14
C VAL A 25 -4.98 -1.12 4.40
N ALA A 26 -4.49 -2.01 3.54
CA ALA A 26 -5.37 -2.92 2.82
C ALA A 26 -6.11 -3.84 3.79
N ARG A 27 -5.42 -4.32 4.82
CA ARG A 27 -6.05 -5.15 5.83
C ARG A 27 -7.14 -4.37 6.56
N ALA A 28 -6.83 -3.14 6.94
CA ALA A 28 -7.81 -2.31 7.63
C ALA A 28 -9.03 -2.07 6.74
N PHE A 29 -8.81 -1.81 5.46
CA PHE A 29 -9.89 -1.59 4.52
C PHE A 29 -10.77 -2.83 4.39
N ASN A 30 -10.16 -3.99 4.32
CA ASN A 30 -10.89 -5.22 4.05
C ASN A 30 -11.49 -5.87 5.30
N LYS A 31 -10.82 -5.74 6.44
CA LYS A 31 -11.20 -6.49 7.63
C LYS A 31 -11.63 -5.65 8.83
N ARG A 32 -11.36 -4.36 8.84
CA ARG A 32 -11.64 -3.54 10.03
C ARG A 32 -12.70 -2.50 9.72
N LYS A 33 -13.92 -2.80 10.08
CA LYS A 33 -15.05 -1.92 9.78
C LYS A 33 -14.82 -0.48 10.23
N THR A 34 -14.34 -0.32 11.45
CA THR A 34 -14.19 1.01 12.04
C THR A 34 -13.07 1.82 11.37
N LEU A 35 -12.16 1.13 10.68
CA LEU A 35 -11.03 1.79 10.03
C LEU A 35 -11.20 1.88 8.52
N ARG A 36 -12.29 1.34 8.00
CA ARG A 36 -12.45 1.25 6.55
C ARG A 36 -12.41 2.60 5.86
N GLU A 37 -13.09 3.59 6.41
CA GLU A 37 -13.12 4.90 5.78
C GLU A 37 -11.73 5.57 5.77
N ASN A 38 -11.02 5.46 6.88
CA ASN A 38 -9.67 6.01 6.92
C ASN A 38 -8.76 5.29 5.94
N ALA A 39 -8.87 3.97 5.87
CA ALA A 39 -8.06 3.20 4.93
C ALA A 39 -8.41 3.56 3.50
N ARG A 40 -9.69 3.70 3.19
CA ARG A 40 -10.12 4.07 1.86
C ARG A 40 -9.57 5.44 1.47
N SER A 41 -9.63 6.39 2.40
CA SER A 41 -9.08 7.72 2.14
C SER A 41 -7.60 7.67 1.83
N TRP A 42 -6.86 6.86 2.58
CA TRP A 42 -5.43 6.72 2.35
C TRP A 42 -5.16 6.12 0.96
N LEU A 43 -5.91 5.09 0.60
CA LEU A 43 -5.73 4.44 -0.70
C LEU A 43 -6.02 5.39 -1.84
N LEU A 44 -7.06 6.19 -1.70
CA LEU A 44 -7.42 7.16 -2.74
C LEU A 44 -6.43 8.31 -2.82
N LYS A 45 -5.83 8.65 -1.70
CA LYS A 45 -4.86 9.74 -1.67
C LYS A 45 -3.50 9.30 -2.21
N TYR A 46 -3.13 8.06 -1.99
CA TYR A 46 -1.82 7.54 -2.38
C TYR A 46 -1.94 6.28 -3.23
N PRO A 47 -2.62 6.37 -4.38
CA PRO A 47 -2.85 5.16 -5.19
C PRO A 47 -1.55 4.53 -5.69
N GLU A 48 -0.54 5.34 -5.99
CA GLU A 48 0.72 4.78 -6.48
C GLU A 48 1.47 4.04 -5.38
N HIS A 49 1.45 4.59 -4.17
CA HIS A 49 2.05 3.88 -3.04
C HIS A 49 1.30 2.59 -2.75
N ALA A 50 -0.02 2.64 -2.87
CA ALA A 50 -0.83 1.45 -2.65
C ALA A 50 -0.49 0.39 -3.67
N LEU A 51 -0.40 0.77 -4.93
CA LEU A 51 -0.08 -0.17 -5.99
C LEU A 51 1.29 -0.80 -5.76
N THR A 52 2.29 0.04 -5.52
CA THR A 52 3.65 -0.45 -5.29
C THR A 52 3.70 -1.41 -4.11
N GLY A 53 3.00 -1.07 -3.03
CA GLY A 53 3.06 -1.87 -1.81
C GLY A 53 2.19 -3.10 -1.82
N LEU A 54 1.17 -3.16 -2.68
CA LEU A 54 0.22 -4.26 -2.68
C LEU A 54 0.39 -5.26 -3.80
N LEU A 55 1.04 -4.87 -4.90
CA LEU A 55 1.20 -5.79 -6.02
C LEU A 55 1.89 -7.09 -5.64
N PRO A 56 2.97 -7.06 -4.85
CA PRO A 56 3.61 -8.34 -4.50
C PRO A 56 2.65 -9.32 -3.82
N ALA A 57 1.84 -8.83 -2.90
CA ALA A 57 0.88 -9.71 -2.23
C ALA A 57 -0.24 -10.12 -3.16
N ALA A 58 -0.72 -9.20 -3.99
CA ALA A 58 -1.81 -9.50 -4.91
C ALA A 58 -1.42 -10.55 -5.92
N LEU A 59 -0.15 -10.56 -6.32
CA LEU A 59 0.37 -11.52 -7.30
C LEU A 59 1.06 -12.70 -6.65
N GLY A 60 1.16 -12.70 -5.33
CA GLY A 60 1.85 -13.75 -4.62
C GLY A 60 0.96 -14.94 -4.33
N LYS A 61 1.25 -15.61 -3.21
CA LYS A 61 0.51 -16.81 -2.90
C LYS A 61 -0.83 -16.52 -2.24
N ALA A 62 -1.75 -17.44 -2.39
CA ALA A 62 -3.09 -17.30 -1.83
C ALA A 62 -3.02 -17.20 -0.31
N GLY A 63 -3.93 -16.40 0.24
CA GLY A 63 -4.00 -16.18 1.67
C GLY A 63 -4.62 -14.86 1.98
N GLU A 64 -4.64 -14.52 3.26
CA GLU A 64 -5.28 -13.29 3.71
C GLU A 64 -4.61 -12.06 3.11
N ALA A 65 -3.28 -12.05 3.04
CA ALA A 65 -2.58 -10.89 2.50
C ALA A 65 -2.99 -10.64 1.06
N GLN A 66 -3.13 -11.70 0.27
CA GLN A 66 -3.57 -11.57 -1.11
C GLN A 66 -5.01 -11.07 -1.18
N ASP A 67 -5.87 -11.60 -0.34
CA ASP A 67 -7.27 -11.17 -0.33
C ASP A 67 -7.39 -9.69 0.00
N ASN A 68 -6.66 -9.25 1.01
CA ASN A 68 -6.67 -7.85 1.40
C ASN A 68 -6.14 -6.95 0.29
N ALA A 69 -5.02 -7.34 -0.30
CA ALA A 69 -4.42 -6.55 -1.37
C ALA A 69 -5.35 -6.44 -2.56
N ARG A 70 -5.97 -7.55 -2.94
CA ARG A 70 -6.87 -7.55 -4.09
C ARG A 70 -8.12 -6.71 -3.82
N ALA A 71 -8.64 -6.76 -2.60
CA ALA A 71 -9.79 -5.95 -2.25
C ALA A 71 -9.48 -4.47 -2.39
N ALA A 72 -8.32 -4.05 -1.89
CA ALA A 72 -7.92 -2.65 -1.97
C ALA A 72 -7.68 -2.22 -3.41
N LEU A 73 -6.98 -3.06 -4.19
CA LEU A 73 -6.70 -2.72 -5.58
C LEU A 73 -7.98 -2.68 -6.41
N ARG A 74 -8.93 -3.55 -6.10
CA ARG A 74 -10.20 -3.55 -6.82
C ARG A 74 -10.95 -2.25 -6.57
N MET A 75 -10.87 -1.73 -5.36
CA MET A 75 -11.50 -0.46 -5.05
C MET A 75 -10.86 0.68 -5.84
N LEU A 76 -9.57 0.56 -6.13
CA LEU A 76 -8.84 1.61 -6.85
C LEU A 76 -9.05 1.54 -8.37
N THR A 77 -9.56 0.46 -8.85
CA THR A 77 -9.85 0.33 -10.28
C THR A 77 -11.33 0.55 -10.55
#